data_92c67e94f819eed879c2ef080a737546
#
_entry.id   92c67e94f819eed879c2ef080a737546
#
_cell.length_a   1.000
_cell.length_b   1.000
_cell.length_c   1.000
_cell.angle_alpha   90.00
_cell.angle_beta   90.00
_cell.angle_gamma   90.00
#
_symmetry.space_group_name_H-M   'P 1'
#
loop_
_entity.id
_entity.type
_entity.pdbx_description
1 polymer ?
#
loop_
_entity_poly.entity_id
_entity_poly.type
_entity_poly.pdbx_seq_one_letter_code
_entity_poly.pdbx_strand_id
1 'polypeptide(L)'
;MRNLSSLMLCLITLIYSVKCHTEDNYIIGVYKVDKPGKYLIINSYSNFYYEFDRIEQPTPKLPYRTELDNTEEIEGCTMYVNNIKEKFSYYKNFEKPGLYKIKFKFNQLLKSTSYMFRDVFKNLIKVDLSHLNTKYLTYMDNMFDMCRDLQFVDFSNFVGENVISTKSLFYYCKSLKSIDMSSFKPKKLETIDYMFEWCENLSELKIKFNVEKVESFKSLFSGCLKLKKLDLSSFHTINAKYMEDMFFNCESLTSLDITNFNTSKVTNMGFMFSGCKSLSQINVDNFNTRRVTKMNGVFNNCESLTSLNLLKWNTVYVEEMRMMFDNCHSLTSLDISSFRSYNVKDSYRMFFNCKSLKVLDLSNFPISMIRRRDKMFNDCPAKIIFSPEDNEE
;
A
#
# COMPACT_ATOMS: atom_id res chain seq x y z
N MET A 1 -58.41 -8.87 -16.07
CA MET A 1 -58.20 -7.93 -14.96
C MET A 1 -57.23 -8.40 -13.85
N ARG A 2 -56.71 -9.64 -13.87
CA ARG A 2 -55.72 -10.13 -12.84
C ARG A 2 -54.25 -9.82 -13.17
N ASN A 3 -53.91 -9.47 -14.41
CA ASN A 3 -52.51 -9.23 -14.82
C ASN A 3 -52.03 -7.76 -14.67
N LEU A 4 -52.96 -6.80 -14.55
CA LEU A 4 -52.54 -5.40 -14.34
C LEU A 4 -52.16 -5.09 -12.88
N SER A 5 -52.77 -5.77 -11.91
CA SER A 5 -52.45 -5.58 -10.51
C SER A 5 -51.07 -6.16 -10.12
N SER A 6 -50.65 -7.27 -10.76
CA SER A 6 -49.34 -7.88 -10.55
C SER A 6 -48.19 -7.04 -11.15
N LEU A 7 -48.41 -6.45 -12.33
CA LEU A 7 -47.43 -5.53 -12.94
C LEU A 7 -47.28 -4.22 -12.13
N MET A 8 -48.41 -3.70 -11.62
CA MET A 8 -48.40 -2.51 -10.79
C MET A 8 -47.72 -2.76 -9.44
N LEU A 9 -47.91 -3.94 -8.84
CA LEU A 9 -47.19 -4.35 -7.60
C LEU A 9 -45.68 -4.52 -7.86
N CYS A 10 -45.26 -5.13 -8.98
CA CYS A 10 -43.85 -5.22 -9.38
C CYS A 10 -43.23 -3.85 -9.66
N LEU A 11 -43.94 -2.93 -10.31
CA LEU A 11 -43.48 -1.56 -10.54
C LEU A 11 -43.40 -0.79 -9.22
N ILE A 12 -44.34 -0.94 -8.31
CA ILE A 12 -44.33 -0.30 -7.00
C ILE A 12 -43.16 -0.88 -6.13
N THR A 13 -42.95 -2.19 -6.14
CA THR A 13 -41.79 -2.81 -5.43
C THR A 13 -40.45 -2.43 -6.08
N LEU A 14 -40.38 -2.29 -7.42
CA LEU A 14 -39.17 -1.76 -8.09
C LEU A 14 -38.94 -0.28 -7.72
N ILE A 15 -40.01 0.55 -7.71
CA ILE A 15 -39.90 1.96 -7.32
C ILE A 15 -39.56 2.11 -5.84
N TYR A 16 -40.10 1.26 -4.96
CA TYR A 16 -39.71 1.24 -3.54
C TYR A 16 -38.28 0.70 -3.31
N SER A 17 -37.86 -0.34 -4.06
CA SER A 17 -36.47 -0.82 -3.98
C SER A 17 -35.46 0.19 -4.53
N VAL A 18 -35.82 0.93 -5.60
CA VAL A 18 -34.97 2.00 -6.13
C VAL A 18 -34.98 3.23 -5.22
N LYS A 19 -36.11 3.58 -4.56
CA LYS A 19 -36.13 4.67 -3.56
C LYS A 19 -35.40 4.36 -2.27
N CYS A 20 -35.40 3.09 -1.80
CA CYS A 20 -34.70 2.70 -0.58
C CYS A 20 -33.16 2.79 -0.72
N HIS A 21 -32.63 2.68 -1.96
CA HIS A 21 -31.19 2.74 -2.20
C HIS A 21 -30.63 4.16 -2.44
N THR A 22 -31.45 5.17 -2.67
CA THR A 22 -31.00 6.56 -2.85
C THR A 22 -31.06 7.39 -1.55
N GLU A 23 -31.78 6.92 -0.51
CA GLU A 23 -31.84 7.65 0.76
C GLU A 23 -30.53 7.59 1.56
N ASP A 24 -29.73 6.53 1.42
CA ASP A 24 -28.52 6.27 2.19
C ASP A 24 -27.21 6.38 1.38
N ASN A 25 -27.12 7.28 0.41
CA ASN A 25 -25.90 7.47 -0.38
C ASN A 25 -25.16 8.73 0.10
N TYR A 26 -24.39 8.59 1.18
CA TYR A 26 -23.66 9.70 1.77
C TYR A 26 -22.38 9.27 2.48
N ILE A 27 -21.49 10.23 2.67
CA ILE A 27 -20.27 10.13 3.47
C ILE A 27 -20.33 11.16 4.58
N ILE A 28 -19.80 10.81 5.78
CA ILE A 28 -19.66 11.75 6.87
C ILE A 28 -18.20 11.91 7.23
N GLY A 29 -17.68 13.14 7.16
CA GLY A 29 -16.39 13.54 7.73
C GLY A 29 -16.56 14.20 9.09
N VAL A 30 -15.66 13.89 10.04
CA VAL A 30 -15.53 14.60 11.31
C VAL A 30 -14.23 15.39 11.29
N TYR A 31 -14.36 16.69 11.48
CA TYR A 31 -13.25 17.65 11.37
C TYR A 31 -12.99 18.28 12.75
N LYS A 32 -11.73 18.25 13.17
CA LYS A 32 -11.24 18.94 14.35
C LYS A 32 -10.64 20.27 13.93
N VAL A 33 -11.22 21.35 14.33
CA VAL A 33 -10.76 22.72 14.05
C VAL A 33 -10.11 23.28 15.29
N ASP A 34 -8.82 23.55 15.26
CA ASP A 34 -8.05 24.08 16.40
C ASP A 34 -8.06 25.61 16.45
N LYS A 35 -8.23 26.28 15.30
CA LYS A 35 -8.28 27.75 15.19
C LYS A 35 -9.33 28.17 14.16
N PRO A 36 -9.96 29.37 14.30
CA PRO A 36 -10.78 29.91 13.22
C PRO A 36 -10.01 30.04 11.91
N GLY A 37 -10.68 29.83 10.78
CA GLY A 37 -10.06 29.97 9.47
C GLY A 37 -10.75 29.19 8.39
N LYS A 38 -10.20 29.27 7.17
CA LYS A 38 -10.67 28.60 5.99
C LYS A 38 -9.90 27.28 5.81
N TYR A 39 -10.63 26.18 5.69
CA TYR A 39 -10.09 24.84 5.58
C TYR A 39 -10.64 24.11 4.35
N LEU A 40 -9.78 23.33 3.67
CA LEU A 40 -10.21 22.34 2.69
C LEU A 40 -11.00 21.25 3.45
N ILE A 41 -12.20 20.91 2.99
CA ILE A 41 -13.06 19.90 3.62
C ILE A 41 -13.37 18.72 2.71
N ILE A 42 -13.29 18.91 1.41
CA ILE A 42 -13.44 17.88 0.38
C ILE A 42 -12.68 18.33 -0.86
N ASN A 43 -12.32 17.39 -1.72
CA ASN A 43 -11.64 17.65 -2.98
C ASN A 43 -12.31 16.84 -4.12
N SER A 44 -11.88 17.05 -5.35
CA SER A 44 -12.21 16.22 -6.49
C SER A 44 -10.97 16.00 -7.35
N TYR A 45 -11.03 15.07 -8.27
CA TYR A 45 -9.91 14.80 -9.16
C TYR A 45 -9.54 16.03 -9.99
N SER A 46 -10.51 16.69 -10.63
CA SER A 46 -10.25 17.89 -11.43
C SER A 46 -9.77 19.07 -10.60
N ASN A 47 -10.42 19.34 -9.44
CA ASN A 47 -10.01 20.44 -8.57
C ASN A 47 -8.55 20.26 -8.13
N PHE A 48 -8.17 19.05 -7.72
CA PHE A 48 -6.78 18.72 -7.36
C PHE A 48 -5.85 18.91 -8.56
N TYR A 49 -6.19 18.36 -9.73
CA TYR A 49 -5.37 18.40 -10.94
C TYR A 49 -5.07 19.84 -11.39
N TYR A 50 -6.07 20.72 -11.37
CA TYR A 50 -5.92 22.11 -11.79
C TYR A 50 -5.31 23.03 -10.72
N GLU A 51 -5.53 22.76 -9.41
CA GLU A 51 -4.83 23.49 -8.35
C GLU A 51 -3.32 23.18 -8.33
N PHE A 52 -2.94 21.93 -8.62
CA PHE A 52 -1.54 21.53 -8.72
C PHE A 52 -0.80 22.23 -9.86
N ASP A 53 -1.48 22.52 -10.97
CA ASP A 53 -0.92 23.28 -12.11
C ASP A 53 -0.59 24.76 -11.77
N ARG A 54 -1.17 25.32 -10.70
CA ARG A 54 -0.91 26.70 -10.26
C ARG A 54 0.34 26.82 -9.38
N ILE A 55 0.83 25.70 -8.84
CA ILE A 55 2.08 25.68 -8.07
C ILE A 55 3.19 25.46 -9.06
N GLU A 56 3.97 26.51 -9.36
CA GLU A 56 5.13 26.50 -10.27
C GLU A 56 6.19 25.47 -9.82
N GLN A 57 6.01 24.22 -10.22
CA GLN A 57 7.05 23.19 -10.13
C GLN A 57 7.20 22.54 -11.52
N PRO A 58 8.42 22.34 -12.02
CA PRO A 58 8.67 21.72 -13.33
C PRO A 58 8.57 20.17 -13.25
N THR A 59 7.50 19.63 -12.69
CA THR A 59 7.22 18.20 -12.77
C THR A 59 6.44 17.91 -14.06
N PRO A 60 6.78 16.86 -14.81
CA PRO A 60 5.99 16.50 -15.99
C PRO A 60 4.53 16.28 -15.57
N LYS A 61 3.61 16.98 -16.25
CA LYS A 61 2.17 16.80 -16.04
C LYS A 61 1.81 15.34 -16.20
N LEU A 62 1.23 14.75 -15.15
CA LEU A 62 0.60 13.44 -15.29
C LEU A 62 -0.58 13.58 -16.28
N PRO A 63 -0.80 12.63 -17.18
CA PRO A 63 -1.94 12.68 -18.09
C PRO A 63 -3.25 12.73 -17.31
N TYR A 64 -4.17 13.59 -17.71
CA TYR A 64 -5.51 13.65 -17.14
C TYR A 64 -6.24 12.31 -17.39
N ARG A 65 -6.76 11.71 -16.34
CA ARG A 65 -7.42 10.41 -16.35
C ARG A 65 -8.92 10.60 -16.13
N THR A 66 -9.68 10.65 -17.21
CA THR A 66 -11.12 10.90 -17.18
C THR A 66 -11.90 9.88 -16.37
N GLU A 67 -11.41 8.63 -16.29
CA GLU A 67 -12.01 7.57 -15.48
C GLU A 67 -11.92 7.82 -13.95
N LEU A 68 -11.03 8.69 -13.50
CA LEU A 68 -10.92 9.07 -12.09
C LEU A 68 -11.78 10.28 -11.73
N ASP A 69 -12.24 11.03 -12.75
CA ASP A 69 -12.97 12.27 -12.52
C ASP A 69 -14.31 12.01 -11.86
N ASN A 70 -14.55 12.76 -10.79
CA ASN A 70 -15.74 12.68 -9.94
C ASN A 70 -16.25 14.09 -9.57
N THR A 71 -15.81 15.08 -10.32
CA THR A 71 -16.05 16.50 -9.99
C THR A 71 -17.53 16.83 -10.04
N GLU A 72 -18.23 16.37 -11.09
CA GLU A 72 -19.67 16.62 -11.25
C GLU A 72 -20.49 16.01 -10.10
N GLU A 73 -20.15 14.77 -9.70
CA GLU A 73 -20.82 14.08 -8.60
C GLU A 73 -20.57 14.77 -7.25
N ILE A 74 -19.36 15.27 -7.03
CA ILE A 74 -18.98 15.95 -5.79
C ILE A 74 -19.60 17.33 -5.71
N GLU A 75 -19.50 18.14 -6.75
CA GLU A 75 -20.11 19.49 -6.79
C GLU A 75 -21.64 19.43 -6.76
N GLY A 76 -22.25 18.37 -7.30
CA GLY A 76 -23.69 18.11 -7.27
C GLY A 76 -24.21 17.58 -5.93
N CYS A 77 -23.34 17.30 -4.93
CA CYS A 77 -23.79 16.77 -3.65
C CYS A 77 -24.49 17.83 -2.78
N THR A 78 -25.37 17.37 -1.88
CA THR A 78 -25.94 18.22 -0.82
C THR A 78 -25.07 18.12 0.43
N MET A 79 -24.59 19.26 0.89
CA MET A 79 -23.74 19.36 2.07
C MET A 79 -24.52 19.79 3.31
N TYR A 80 -24.22 19.15 4.46
CA TYR A 80 -24.76 19.53 5.76
C TYR A 80 -23.61 19.67 6.75
N VAL A 81 -23.55 20.80 7.47
CA VAL A 81 -22.61 21.05 8.56
C VAL A 81 -23.38 20.99 9.88
N ASN A 82 -23.03 20.06 10.77
CA ASN A 82 -23.75 19.81 12.01
C ASN A 82 -25.29 19.71 11.81
N ASN A 83 -25.71 18.99 10.77
CA ASN A 83 -27.09 18.78 10.29
C ASN A 83 -27.77 20.02 9.67
N ILE A 84 -27.11 21.14 9.56
CA ILE A 84 -27.63 22.33 8.87
C ILE A 84 -27.22 22.27 7.41
N LYS A 85 -28.19 22.35 6.48
CA LYS A 85 -27.93 22.37 5.04
C LYS A 85 -27.19 23.65 4.66
N GLU A 86 -26.09 23.50 3.92
CA GLU A 86 -25.29 24.60 3.40
C GLU A 86 -25.07 24.44 1.88
N LYS A 87 -24.66 25.54 1.24
CA LYS A 87 -24.20 25.50 -0.17
C LYS A 87 -22.90 24.72 -0.23
N PHE A 88 -22.76 23.88 -1.25
CA PHE A 88 -21.51 23.14 -1.50
C PHE A 88 -20.31 24.09 -1.66
N SER A 89 -19.20 23.70 -1.08
CA SER A 89 -17.90 24.35 -1.29
C SER A 89 -16.80 23.33 -0.96
N TYR A 90 -15.70 23.40 -1.68
CA TYR A 90 -14.48 22.63 -1.34
C TYR A 90 -13.87 23.11 -0.01
N TYR A 91 -14.09 24.38 0.34
CA TYR A 91 -13.54 25.00 1.53
C TYR A 91 -14.67 25.48 2.47
N LYS A 92 -14.43 25.34 3.78
CA LYS A 92 -15.31 25.89 4.83
C LYS A 92 -14.54 26.87 5.71
N ASN A 93 -15.12 28.04 5.94
CA ASN A 93 -14.66 28.96 6.97
C ASN A 93 -15.30 28.58 8.31
N PHE A 94 -14.49 28.23 9.30
CA PHE A 94 -14.94 27.94 10.65
C PHE A 94 -14.62 29.13 11.55
N GLU A 95 -15.63 29.66 12.23
CA GLU A 95 -15.52 30.85 13.09
C GLU A 95 -14.94 30.51 14.47
N LYS A 96 -15.09 29.26 14.91
CA LYS A 96 -14.69 28.83 16.27
C LYS A 96 -13.96 27.49 16.20
N PRO A 97 -13.00 27.24 17.12
CA PRO A 97 -12.47 25.90 17.35
C PRO A 97 -13.58 24.92 17.75
N GLY A 98 -13.41 23.63 17.40
CA GLY A 98 -14.39 22.62 17.80
C GLY A 98 -14.37 21.40 16.87
N LEU A 99 -15.32 20.51 17.12
CA LEU A 99 -15.59 19.35 16.27
C LEU A 99 -16.78 19.64 15.36
N TYR A 100 -16.59 19.42 14.07
CA TYR A 100 -17.62 19.64 13.07
C TYR A 100 -17.89 18.34 12.32
N LYS A 101 -19.18 17.98 12.22
CA LYS A 101 -19.65 16.85 11.43
C LYS A 101 -20.17 17.36 10.10
N ILE A 102 -19.52 16.95 9.00
CA ILE A 102 -19.94 17.34 7.65
C ILE A 102 -20.44 16.10 6.92
N LYS A 103 -21.70 16.14 6.45
CA LYS A 103 -22.31 15.09 5.66
C LYS A 103 -22.40 15.55 4.21
N PHE A 104 -21.86 14.74 3.31
CA PHE A 104 -21.95 14.89 1.86
C PHE A 104 -22.93 13.85 1.33
N LYS A 105 -24.15 14.28 0.96
CA LYS A 105 -25.19 13.42 0.41
C LYS A 105 -25.17 13.52 -1.12
N PHE A 106 -24.88 12.40 -1.79
CA PHE A 106 -24.75 12.33 -3.24
C PHE A 106 -26.12 12.06 -3.89
N ASN A 107 -26.46 12.83 -4.92
CA ASN A 107 -27.71 12.72 -5.66
C ASN A 107 -27.66 11.59 -6.72
N GLN A 108 -26.47 11.10 -7.03
CA GLN A 108 -26.21 10.00 -7.95
C GLN A 108 -25.19 9.01 -7.38
N LEU A 109 -25.11 7.81 -7.95
CA LEU A 109 -24.17 6.79 -7.51
C LEU A 109 -22.79 7.10 -8.06
N LEU A 110 -21.78 7.09 -7.16
CA LEU A 110 -20.42 7.42 -7.52
C LEU A 110 -19.76 6.28 -8.32
N LYS A 111 -19.04 6.66 -9.36
CA LYS A 111 -18.13 5.78 -10.11
C LYS A 111 -16.70 5.86 -9.56
N SER A 112 -16.33 7.01 -9.02
CA SER A 112 -15.03 7.29 -8.46
C SER A 112 -15.14 8.09 -7.16
N THR A 113 -14.34 7.72 -6.16
CA THR A 113 -14.06 8.54 -4.97
C THR A 113 -12.61 9.03 -4.97
N SER A 114 -11.94 8.93 -6.11
CA SER A 114 -10.54 9.30 -6.22
C SER A 114 -10.31 10.75 -5.82
N TYR A 115 -9.26 10.99 -5.03
CA TYR A 115 -8.84 12.32 -4.54
C TYR A 115 -9.85 13.04 -3.62
N MET A 116 -10.99 12.42 -3.27
CA MET A 116 -12.10 13.08 -2.57
C MET A 116 -11.71 13.78 -1.27
N PHE A 117 -10.77 13.25 -0.50
CA PHE A 117 -10.25 13.87 0.72
C PHE A 117 -8.75 14.11 0.64
N ARG A 118 -8.15 14.01 -0.55
CA ARG A 118 -6.72 14.26 -0.71
C ARG A 118 -6.38 15.65 -0.22
N ASP A 119 -5.25 15.74 0.50
CA ASP A 119 -4.71 17.00 1.05
C ASP A 119 -5.58 17.68 2.12
N VAL A 120 -6.59 16.99 2.65
CA VAL A 120 -7.30 17.47 3.86
C VAL A 120 -6.41 17.20 5.08
N PHE A 121 -5.25 17.89 5.12
CA PHE A 121 -4.08 17.56 5.94
C PHE A 121 -4.26 17.53 7.46
N LYS A 122 -5.00 18.50 8.03
CA LYS A 122 -4.88 18.79 9.46
C LYS A 122 -6.18 18.79 10.22
N ASN A 123 -7.27 18.32 9.65
CA ASN A 123 -8.57 18.50 10.31
C ASN A 123 -9.45 17.29 10.23
N LEU A 124 -9.35 16.48 9.18
CA LEU A 124 -10.16 15.30 9.01
C LEU A 124 -9.64 14.21 9.95
N ILE A 125 -10.40 13.92 11.00
CA ILE A 125 -10.00 12.92 12.02
C ILE A 125 -10.76 11.60 11.89
N LYS A 126 -11.97 11.61 11.31
CA LYS A 126 -12.78 10.41 11.11
C LYS A 126 -13.60 10.54 9.83
N VAL A 127 -13.77 9.42 9.10
CA VAL A 127 -14.69 9.28 7.97
C VAL A 127 -15.57 8.06 8.17
N ASP A 128 -16.85 8.19 7.88
CA ASP A 128 -17.84 7.12 7.87
C ASP A 128 -18.29 6.88 6.43
N LEU A 129 -17.92 5.72 5.89
CA LEU A 129 -18.30 5.23 4.55
C LEU A 129 -19.42 4.20 4.59
N SER A 130 -19.95 3.84 5.77
CA SER A 130 -20.92 2.75 5.94
C SER A 130 -22.24 2.97 5.21
N HIS A 131 -22.49 4.20 4.81
CA HIS A 131 -23.71 4.64 4.12
C HIS A 131 -23.49 4.95 2.63
N LEU A 132 -22.28 4.70 2.10
CA LEU A 132 -21.98 4.93 0.69
C LEU A 132 -22.46 3.74 -0.15
N ASN A 133 -23.30 4.03 -1.15
CA ASN A 133 -23.69 3.01 -2.14
C ASN A 133 -22.55 2.78 -3.14
N THR A 134 -21.92 1.62 -3.06
CA THR A 134 -20.73 1.26 -3.83
C THR A 134 -21.03 0.51 -5.13
N LYS A 135 -22.31 0.45 -5.57
CA LYS A 135 -22.75 -0.39 -6.71
C LYS A 135 -21.97 -0.14 -8.01
N TYR A 136 -21.62 1.11 -8.31
CA TYR A 136 -20.87 1.47 -9.52
C TYR A 136 -19.46 1.96 -9.25
N LEU A 137 -19.03 1.92 -7.97
CA LEU A 137 -17.71 2.40 -7.57
C LEU A 137 -16.61 1.53 -8.17
N THR A 138 -15.71 2.15 -8.93
CA THR A 138 -14.58 1.50 -9.62
C THR A 138 -13.22 2.00 -9.16
N TYR A 139 -13.10 3.28 -8.81
CA TYR A 139 -11.83 3.90 -8.45
C TYR A 139 -11.89 4.59 -7.08
N MET A 140 -10.86 4.33 -6.26
CA MET A 140 -10.67 4.94 -4.94
C MET A 140 -9.25 5.53 -4.78
N ASP A 141 -8.60 5.82 -5.91
CA ASP A 141 -7.20 6.23 -5.94
C ASP A 141 -7.00 7.53 -5.15
N ASN A 142 -6.01 7.56 -4.26
CA ASN A 142 -5.64 8.75 -3.48
C ASN A 142 -6.80 9.37 -2.65
N MET A 143 -7.86 8.60 -2.33
CA MET A 143 -9.04 9.16 -1.65
C MET A 143 -8.68 9.85 -0.33
N PHE A 144 -7.76 9.28 0.44
CA PHE A 144 -7.29 9.82 1.73
C PHE A 144 -5.80 10.16 1.71
N ASP A 145 -5.20 10.28 0.53
CA ASP A 145 -3.79 10.63 0.39
C ASP A 145 -3.48 11.92 1.16
N MET A 146 -2.42 11.88 1.99
CA MET A 146 -1.97 12.98 2.87
C MET A 146 -2.97 13.39 3.97
N CYS A 147 -4.00 12.61 4.27
CA CYS A 147 -4.87 12.88 5.43
C CYS A 147 -4.13 12.54 6.74
N ARG A 148 -3.16 13.38 7.12
CA ARG A 148 -2.21 13.10 8.21
C ARG A 148 -2.85 12.93 9.59
N ASP A 149 -3.97 13.61 9.85
CA ASP A 149 -4.67 13.56 11.14
C ASP A 149 -5.81 12.52 11.17
N LEU A 150 -6.06 11.82 10.05
CA LEU A 150 -7.09 10.80 9.96
C LEU A 150 -6.77 9.62 10.89
N GLN A 151 -7.65 9.37 11.87
CA GLN A 151 -7.47 8.35 12.91
C GLN A 151 -8.32 7.11 12.68
N PHE A 152 -9.47 7.25 12.02
CA PHE A 152 -10.44 6.18 11.84
C PHE A 152 -11.24 6.35 10.55
N VAL A 153 -11.45 5.24 9.84
CA VAL A 153 -12.38 5.14 8.71
C VAL A 153 -13.31 3.94 8.93
N ASP A 154 -14.61 4.18 8.87
CA ASP A 154 -15.62 3.15 8.99
C ASP A 154 -15.96 2.55 7.62
N PHE A 155 -15.58 1.30 7.42
CA PHE A 155 -15.88 0.49 6.24
C PHE A 155 -17.03 -0.49 6.46
N SER A 156 -17.73 -0.46 7.61
CA SER A 156 -18.88 -1.33 7.82
C SER A 156 -19.89 -1.12 6.69
N ASN A 157 -20.43 -2.19 6.10
CA ASN A 157 -21.30 -2.15 4.91
C ASN A 157 -20.67 -1.68 3.58
N PHE A 158 -19.38 -1.34 3.55
CA PHE A 158 -18.70 -0.92 2.32
C PHE A 158 -18.24 -2.16 1.52
N VAL A 159 -19.00 -2.58 0.52
CA VAL A 159 -18.73 -3.84 -0.22
C VAL A 159 -17.72 -3.63 -1.36
N GLY A 160 -17.93 -2.66 -2.23
CA GLY A 160 -17.00 -2.27 -3.30
C GLY A 160 -16.70 -3.37 -4.33
N GLU A 161 -17.68 -4.21 -4.71
CA GLU A 161 -17.45 -5.37 -5.61
C GLU A 161 -16.81 -5.00 -6.95
N ASN A 162 -17.10 -3.82 -7.47
CA ASN A 162 -16.63 -3.35 -8.77
C ASN A 162 -15.33 -2.54 -8.70
N VAL A 163 -14.75 -2.35 -7.51
CA VAL A 163 -13.51 -1.59 -7.36
C VAL A 163 -12.36 -2.30 -8.06
N ILE A 164 -11.67 -1.53 -8.91
CA ILE A 164 -10.53 -1.94 -9.74
C ILE A 164 -9.22 -1.42 -9.13
N SER A 165 -9.25 -0.20 -8.57
CA SER A 165 -8.06 0.47 -8.05
C SER A 165 -8.29 1.13 -6.70
N THR A 166 -7.33 0.91 -5.80
CA THR A 166 -7.20 1.56 -4.49
C THR A 166 -5.78 2.12 -4.31
N LYS A 167 -5.14 2.51 -5.43
CA LYS A 167 -3.78 3.04 -5.42
C LYS A 167 -3.68 4.23 -4.46
N SER A 168 -2.68 4.21 -3.57
CA SER A 168 -2.40 5.30 -2.62
C SER A 168 -3.60 5.68 -1.74
N LEU A 169 -4.55 4.76 -1.50
CA LEU A 169 -5.82 5.06 -0.79
C LEU A 169 -5.59 5.77 0.56
N PHE A 170 -4.60 5.32 1.34
CA PHE A 170 -4.24 5.85 2.66
C PHE A 170 -2.78 6.33 2.71
N TYR A 171 -2.21 6.70 1.57
CA TYR A 171 -0.84 7.19 1.51
C TYR A 171 -0.61 8.35 2.48
N TYR A 172 0.41 8.24 3.36
CA TYR A 172 0.74 9.23 4.40
C TYR A 172 -0.38 9.53 5.42
N CYS A 173 -1.32 8.61 5.67
CA CYS A 173 -2.27 8.71 6.78
C CYS A 173 -1.59 8.41 8.12
N LYS A 174 -0.69 9.29 8.55
CA LYS A 174 0.22 9.05 9.69
C LYS A 174 -0.46 8.77 11.02
N SER A 175 -1.65 9.34 11.27
CA SER A 175 -2.38 9.17 12.53
C SER A 175 -3.33 7.97 12.56
N LEU A 176 -3.47 7.24 11.44
CA LEU A 176 -4.35 6.07 11.33
C LEU A 176 -3.81 4.94 12.20
N LYS A 177 -4.60 4.48 13.19
CA LYS A 177 -4.18 3.46 14.17
C LYS A 177 -4.67 2.07 13.84
N SER A 178 -5.90 1.98 13.35
CA SER A 178 -6.53 0.73 12.96
C SER A 178 -7.42 0.91 11.76
N ILE A 179 -7.55 -0.14 10.97
CA ILE A 179 -8.51 -0.20 9.87
C ILE A 179 -9.08 -1.62 9.77
N ASP A 180 -10.41 -1.70 9.66
CA ASP A 180 -11.12 -2.94 9.39
C ASP A 180 -11.81 -2.84 8.03
N MET A 181 -11.25 -3.51 7.03
CA MET A 181 -11.79 -3.61 5.67
C MET A 181 -12.43 -4.99 5.42
N SER A 182 -12.89 -5.68 6.47
CA SER A 182 -13.47 -7.03 6.33
C SER A 182 -14.74 -7.06 5.47
N SER A 183 -15.46 -5.94 5.37
CA SER A 183 -16.64 -5.79 4.50
C SER A 183 -16.29 -5.52 3.03
N PHE A 184 -15.07 -5.04 2.74
CA PHE A 184 -14.60 -4.77 1.40
C PHE A 184 -14.33 -6.06 0.63
N LYS A 185 -15.07 -6.30 -0.44
CA LYS A 185 -15.08 -7.54 -1.23
C LYS A 185 -14.91 -7.28 -2.72
N PRO A 186 -13.82 -6.63 -3.16
CA PRO A 186 -13.60 -6.32 -4.56
C PRO A 186 -13.39 -7.60 -5.38
N LYS A 187 -14.12 -7.74 -6.49
CA LYS A 187 -14.00 -8.88 -7.42
C LYS A 187 -13.10 -8.55 -8.62
N LYS A 188 -12.74 -7.27 -8.78
CA LYS A 188 -12.05 -6.76 -9.97
C LYS A 188 -10.74 -6.03 -9.63
N LEU A 189 -10.26 -6.13 -8.40
CA LEU A 189 -9.09 -5.38 -7.92
C LEU A 189 -7.83 -5.72 -8.72
N GLU A 190 -7.22 -4.71 -9.31
CA GLU A 190 -6.03 -4.82 -10.16
C GLU A 190 -4.87 -3.96 -9.66
N THR A 191 -5.15 -2.88 -8.90
CA THR A 191 -4.12 -1.94 -8.44
C THR A 191 -4.29 -1.60 -6.96
N ILE A 192 -3.21 -1.81 -6.20
CA ILE A 192 -3.14 -1.56 -4.75
C ILE A 192 -1.82 -0.89 -4.32
N ASP A 193 -1.00 -0.43 -5.28
CA ASP A 193 0.31 0.16 -4.99
C ASP A 193 0.18 1.31 -4.00
N TYR A 194 1.11 1.39 -3.04
CA TYR A 194 1.20 2.46 -2.04
C TYR A 194 -0.03 2.59 -1.11
N MET A 195 -0.92 1.58 -1.07
CA MET A 195 -2.24 1.71 -0.42
C MET A 195 -2.15 2.16 1.04
N PHE A 196 -1.18 1.65 1.80
CA PHE A 196 -0.94 1.98 3.22
C PHE A 196 0.45 2.58 3.45
N GLU A 197 1.10 3.08 2.40
CA GLU A 197 2.46 3.60 2.52
C GLU A 197 2.51 4.81 3.47
N TRP A 198 3.45 4.76 4.43
CA TRP A 198 3.65 5.73 5.51
C TRP A 198 2.43 5.92 6.43
N CYS A 199 1.63 4.86 6.64
CA CYS A 199 0.70 4.79 7.76
C CYS A 199 1.48 4.48 9.06
N GLU A 200 2.30 5.41 9.52
CA GLU A 200 3.32 5.22 10.58
C GLU A 200 2.75 4.66 11.88
N ASN A 201 1.51 5.02 12.25
CA ASN A 201 0.86 4.61 13.50
C ASN A 201 -0.08 3.42 13.34
N LEU A 202 -0.22 2.85 12.12
CA LEU A 202 -1.08 1.70 11.87
C LEU A 202 -0.55 0.47 12.60
N SER A 203 -1.28 0.01 13.62
CA SER A 203 -0.92 -1.15 14.46
C SER A 203 -1.85 -2.34 14.25
N GLU A 204 -3.08 -2.11 13.78
CA GLU A 204 -4.09 -3.13 13.52
C GLU A 204 -4.67 -2.96 12.13
N LEU A 205 -4.56 -4.00 11.30
CA LEU A 205 -5.08 -4.01 9.93
C LEU A 205 -5.79 -5.33 9.67
N LYS A 206 -7.09 -5.24 9.32
CA LYS A 206 -7.88 -6.38 8.86
C LYS A 206 -8.24 -6.22 7.39
N ILE A 207 -7.62 -7.04 6.56
CA ILE A 207 -7.83 -7.09 5.11
C ILE A 207 -8.10 -8.54 4.71
N LYS A 208 -9.18 -8.79 3.94
CA LYS A 208 -9.54 -10.12 3.44
C LYS A 208 -10.16 -9.99 2.05
N PHE A 209 -9.38 -9.52 1.10
CA PHE A 209 -9.84 -9.41 -0.28
C PHE A 209 -8.93 -10.17 -1.26
N ASN A 210 -9.48 -10.53 -2.41
CA ASN A 210 -8.77 -11.25 -3.46
C ASN A 210 -7.83 -10.31 -4.20
N VAL A 211 -6.57 -10.72 -4.37
CA VAL A 211 -5.51 -9.99 -5.10
C VAL A 211 -4.98 -10.76 -6.32
N GLU A 212 -5.68 -11.80 -6.78
CA GLU A 212 -5.20 -12.66 -7.88
C GLU A 212 -4.95 -11.90 -9.19
N LYS A 213 -5.65 -10.79 -9.42
CA LYS A 213 -5.44 -9.95 -10.61
C LYS A 213 -4.35 -8.89 -10.45
N VAL A 214 -3.86 -8.71 -9.23
CA VAL A 214 -2.88 -7.68 -8.92
C VAL A 214 -1.50 -8.10 -9.43
N GLU A 215 -0.88 -7.25 -10.24
CA GLU A 215 0.47 -7.46 -10.76
C GLU A 215 1.55 -6.71 -9.96
N SER A 216 1.18 -5.65 -9.24
CA SER A 216 2.11 -4.83 -8.46
C SER A 216 1.65 -4.68 -7.02
N PHE A 217 2.56 -4.96 -6.11
CA PHE A 217 2.43 -4.81 -4.66
C PHE A 217 3.41 -3.77 -4.13
N LYS A 218 3.83 -2.86 -5.00
CA LYS A 218 4.85 -1.85 -4.70
C LYS A 218 4.46 -1.02 -3.50
N SER A 219 5.37 -0.95 -2.52
CA SER A 219 5.24 -0.15 -1.30
C SER A 219 3.92 -0.33 -0.54
N LEU A 220 3.22 -1.47 -0.69
CA LEU A 220 1.85 -1.67 -0.16
C LEU A 220 1.74 -1.36 1.34
N PHE A 221 2.73 -1.77 2.15
CA PHE A 221 2.79 -1.55 3.60
C PHE A 221 4.06 -0.79 4.00
N SER A 222 4.73 -0.17 3.05
CA SER A 222 5.97 0.58 3.30
C SER A 222 5.76 1.66 4.35
N GLY A 223 6.65 1.74 5.34
CA GLY A 223 6.57 2.75 6.41
C GLY A 223 5.46 2.53 7.44
N CYS A 224 4.85 1.32 7.51
CA CYS A 224 3.92 0.96 8.59
C CYS A 224 4.72 0.61 9.87
N LEU A 225 5.32 1.63 10.50
CA LEU A 225 6.32 1.45 11.56
C LEU A 225 5.81 0.66 12.78
N LYS A 226 4.50 0.76 13.11
CA LYS A 226 3.90 0.13 14.29
C LYS A 226 3.16 -1.18 14.02
N LEU A 227 3.12 -1.64 12.77
CA LEU A 227 2.45 -2.89 12.41
C LEU A 227 3.23 -4.09 12.94
N LYS A 228 2.65 -4.82 13.90
CA LYS A 228 3.31 -5.95 14.58
C LYS A 228 3.01 -7.30 13.93
N LYS A 229 1.80 -7.46 13.43
CA LYS A 229 1.29 -8.67 12.79
C LYS A 229 0.38 -8.31 11.63
N LEU A 230 0.35 -9.15 10.63
CA LEU A 230 -0.47 -8.96 9.44
C LEU A 230 -0.98 -10.32 8.94
N ASP A 231 -2.31 -10.46 8.79
CA ASP A 231 -2.92 -11.65 8.18
C ASP A 231 -3.02 -11.45 6.66
N LEU A 232 -2.19 -12.17 5.93
CA LEU A 232 -2.15 -12.19 4.46
C LEU A 232 -2.64 -13.52 3.89
N SER A 233 -3.38 -14.32 4.65
CA SER A 233 -3.86 -15.64 4.23
C SER A 233 -4.71 -15.63 2.94
N SER A 234 -5.33 -14.49 2.61
CA SER A 234 -6.09 -14.30 1.37
C SER A 234 -5.27 -13.78 0.18
N PHE A 235 -3.96 -13.50 0.36
CA PHE A 235 -3.11 -12.89 -0.67
C PHE A 235 -2.46 -13.95 -1.56
N HIS A 236 -3.20 -14.44 -2.54
CA HIS A 236 -2.68 -15.36 -3.57
C HIS A 236 -2.04 -14.55 -4.71
N THR A 237 -0.72 -14.38 -4.68
CA THR A 237 0.01 -13.43 -5.54
C THR A 237 0.39 -14.00 -6.92
N ILE A 238 -0.46 -14.84 -7.51
CA ILE A 238 -0.15 -15.64 -8.73
C ILE A 238 0.21 -14.79 -9.96
N ASN A 239 -0.18 -13.52 -10.01
CA ASN A 239 0.13 -12.62 -11.10
C ASN A 239 1.15 -11.53 -10.73
N ALA A 240 1.70 -11.56 -9.51
CA ALA A 240 2.66 -10.56 -9.05
C ALA A 240 3.92 -10.54 -9.91
N LYS A 241 4.26 -9.36 -10.41
CA LYS A 241 5.49 -9.02 -11.14
C LYS A 241 6.42 -8.13 -10.33
N TYR A 242 5.85 -7.27 -9.48
CA TYR A 242 6.57 -6.27 -8.71
C TYR A 242 6.18 -6.37 -7.23
N MET A 243 7.19 -6.54 -6.37
CA MET A 243 7.05 -6.61 -4.90
C MET A 243 8.06 -5.70 -4.20
N GLU A 244 8.63 -4.73 -4.95
CA GLU A 244 9.59 -3.80 -4.34
C GLU A 244 8.96 -2.98 -3.21
N ASP A 245 9.74 -2.78 -2.14
CA ASP A 245 9.38 -2.00 -0.96
C ASP A 245 8.11 -2.47 -0.22
N MET A 246 7.57 -3.68 -0.51
CA MET A 246 6.25 -4.11 0.00
C MET A 246 6.11 -3.99 1.51
N PHE A 247 7.17 -4.30 2.27
CA PHE A 247 7.23 -4.20 3.74
C PHE A 247 8.40 -3.30 4.20
N PHE A 248 8.84 -2.38 3.34
CA PHE A 248 9.94 -1.48 3.67
C PHE A 248 9.64 -0.69 4.96
N ASN A 249 10.59 -0.67 5.90
CA ASN A 249 10.44 -0.04 7.22
C ASN A 249 9.19 -0.48 8.02
N CYS A 250 8.76 -1.75 7.92
CA CYS A 250 7.83 -2.32 8.87
C CYS A 250 8.59 -2.69 10.17
N GLU A 251 9.11 -1.68 10.89
CA GLU A 251 10.07 -1.83 11.98
C GLU A 251 9.60 -2.72 13.12
N SER A 252 8.30 -2.70 13.46
CA SER A 252 7.72 -3.47 14.55
C SER A 252 7.24 -4.86 14.18
N LEU A 253 7.32 -5.25 12.90
CA LEU A 253 6.84 -6.54 12.41
C LEU A 253 7.68 -7.67 12.98
N THR A 254 7.10 -8.52 13.83
CA THR A 254 7.81 -9.61 14.52
C THR A 254 7.68 -10.97 13.84
N SER A 255 6.59 -11.16 13.09
CA SER A 255 6.32 -12.38 12.33
C SER A 255 5.49 -12.06 11.09
N LEU A 256 5.70 -12.80 10.03
CA LEU A 256 4.98 -12.67 8.77
C LEU A 256 4.84 -14.04 8.12
N ASP A 257 3.59 -14.47 7.91
CA ASP A 257 3.29 -15.68 7.13
C ASP A 257 3.00 -15.30 5.68
N ILE A 258 3.89 -15.71 4.79
CA ILE A 258 3.84 -15.51 3.34
C ILE A 258 3.96 -16.83 2.58
N THR A 259 3.63 -17.95 3.22
CA THR A 259 3.72 -19.29 2.62
C THR A 259 2.76 -19.48 1.44
N ASN A 260 1.72 -18.66 1.34
CA ASN A 260 0.77 -18.61 0.22
C ASN A 260 1.20 -17.69 -0.94
N PHE A 261 2.33 -16.96 -0.80
CA PHE A 261 2.81 -16.10 -1.89
C PHE A 261 3.33 -16.94 -3.08
N ASN A 262 2.93 -16.58 -4.27
CA ASN A 262 3.49 -17.11 -5.50
C ASN A 262 4.35 -16.04 -6.18
N THR A 263 5.66 -16.24 -6.21
CA THR A 263 6.62 -15.30 -6.78
C THR A 263 7.12 -15.70 -8.18
N SER A 264 6.50 -16.68 -8.82
CA SER A 264 7.01 -17.25 -10.09
C SER A 264 7.07 -16.26 -11.27
N LYS A 265 6.34 -15.15 -11.19
CA LYS A 265 6.34 -14.07 -12.19
C LYS A 265 7.11 -12.83 -11.73
N VAL A 266 7.60 -12.80 -10.49
CA VAL A 266 8.24 -11.61 -9.90
C VAL A 266 9.58 -11.35 -10.58
N THR A 267 9.77 -10.11 -10.99
CA THR A 267 11.01 -9.61 -11.62
C THR A 267 11.77 -8.63 -10.73
N ASN A 268 11.07 -7.92 -9.83
CA ASN A 268 11.65 -6.98 -8.89
C ASN A 268 11.12 -7.21 -7.47
N MET A 269 12.03 -7.50 -6.52
CA MET A 269 11.75 -7.62 -5.09
C MET A 269 12.71 -6.76 -4.25
N GLY A 270 13.28 -5.72 -4.86
CA GLY A 270 14.20 -4.83 -4.15
C GLY A 270 13.57 -4.24 -2.91
N PHE A 271 14.33 -4.20 -1.82
CA PHE A 271 13.97 -3.65 -0.51
C PHE A 271 12.69 -4.22 0.12
N MET A 272 12.20 -5.39 -0.36
CA MET A 272 10.92 -5.97 0.06
C MET A 272 10.75 -6.06 1.58
N PHE A 273 11.79 -6.42 2.32
CA PHE A 273 11.78 -6.53 3.80
C PHE A 273 12.78 -5.57 4.44
N SER A 274 13.30 -4.60 3.69
CA SER A 274 14.30 -3.66 4.22
C SER A 274 13.72 -2.88 5.40
N GLY A 275 14.49 -2.79 6.49
CA GLY A 275 14.07 -2.08 7.70
C GLY A 275 13.04 -2.82 8.55
N CYS A 276 12.79 -4.13 8.31
CA CYS A 276 12.00 -4.96 9.22
C CYS A 276 12.84 -5.33 10.45
N LYS A 277 13.16 -4.35 11.29
CA LYS A 277 14.15 -4.46 12.38
C LYS A 277 13.81 -5.53 13.41
N SER A 278 12.53 -5.74 13.71
CA SER A 278 12.05 -6.70 14.71
C SER A 278 11.79 -8.10 14.17
N LEU A 279 11.94 -8.32 12.86
CA LEU A 279 11.67 -9.60 12.22
C LEU A 279 12.81 -10.57 12.50
N SER A 280 12.61 -11.54 13.41
CA SER A 280 13.65 -12.48 13.84
C SER A 280 13.75 -13.71 12.95
N GLN A 281 12.68 -14.08 12.30
CA GLN A 281 12.58 -15.22 11.38
C GLN A 281 11.57 -14.95 10.26
N ILE A 282 11.82 -15.49 9.09
CA ILE A 282 10.90 -15.47 7.95
C ILE A 282 11.08 -16.73 7.12
N ASN A 283 9.97 -17.35 6.70
CA ASN A 283 9.99 -18.46 5.77
C ASN A 283 9.77 -17.97 4.33
N VAL A 284 10.80 -18.13 3.50
CA VAL A 284 10.82 -17.78 2.07
C VAL A 284 11.09 -19.00 1.17
N ASP A 285 10.87 -20.23 1.68
CA ASP A 285 11.14 -21.48 0.96
C ASP A 285 10.24 -21.67 -0.28
N ASN A 286 9.08 -21.01 -0.30
CA ASN A 286 8.15 -21.02 -1.43
C ASN A 286 8.50 -20.00 -2.52
N PHE A 287 9.51 -19.13 -2.30
CA PHE A 287 9.86 -18.10 -3.28
C PHE A 287 10.55 -18.71 -4.50
N ASN A 288 9.99 -18.47 -5.66
CA ASN A 288 10.61 -18.79 -6.95
C ASN A 288 11.23 -17.52 -7.53
N THR A 289 12.56 -17.43 -7.51
CA THR A 289 13.31 -16.24 -7.92
C THR A 289 13.88 -16.32 -9.34
N ARG A 290 13.48 -17.32 -10.13
CA ARG A 290 14.04 -17.55 -11.49
C ARG A 290 13.88 -16.40 -12.46
N ARG A 291 12.95 -15.48 -12.24
CA ARG A 291 12.71 -14.31 -13.10
C ARG A 291 13.19 -13.00 -12.49
N VAL A 292 13.70 -13.06 -11.27
CA VAL A 292 14.09 -11.86 -10.54
C VAL A 292 15.39 -11.32 -11.12
N THR A 293 15.39 -10.01 -11.42
CA THR A 293 16.56 -9.26 -11.88
C THR A 293 17.07 -8.27 -10.84
N LYS A 294 16.22 -7.85 -9.91
CA LYS A 294 16.56 -6.89 -8.85
C LYS A 294 16.28 -7.43 -7.47
N MET A 295 17.34 -7.54 -6.66
CA MET A 295 17.32 -7.99 -5.26
C MET A 295 18.03 -7.00 -4.32
N ASN A 296 18.13 -5.72 -4.71
CA ASN A 296 18.76 -4.71 -3.86
C ASN A 296 18.10 -4.68 -2.49
N GLY A 297 18.89 -4.73 -1.43
CA GLY A 297 18.45 -4.51 -0.06
C GLY A 297 17.26 -5.34 0.42
N VAL A 298 17.02 -6.54 -0.14
CA VAL A 298 15.83 -7.36 0.22
C VAL A 298 15.72 -7.54 1.74
N PHE A 299 16.81 -7.75 2.45
CA PHE A 299 16.87 -7.90 3.90
C PHE A 299 17.72 -6.81 4.58
N ASN A 300 17.94 -5.68 3.90
CA ASN A 300 18.70 -4.57 4.45
C ASN A 300 18.10 -4.09 5.79
N ASN A 301 18.91 -3.84 6.80
CA ASN A 301 18.48 -3.45 8.15
C ASN A 301 17.47 -4.42 8.82
N CYS A 302 17.49 -5.72 8.48
CA CYS A 302 16.79 -6.75 9.25
C CYS A 302 17.62 -7.13 10.48
N GLU A 303 17.70 -6.20 11.43
CA GLU A 303 18.65 -6.24 12.55
C GLU A 303 18.47 -7.45 13.46
N SER A 304 17.26 -7.96 13.64
CA SER A 304 16.92 -9.10 14.50
C SER A 304 16.95 -10.45 13.79
N LEU A 305 17.13 -10.49 12.47
CA LEU A 305 17.07 -11.72 11.69
C LEU A 305 18.25 -12.62 12.01
N THR A 306 17.98 -13.85 12.49
CA THR A 306 19.02 -14.76 13.00
C THR A 306 19.50 -15.78 11.97
N SER A 307 18.63 -16.21 11.08
CA SER A 307 18.92 -17.18 10.01
C SER A 307 18.00 -17.00 8.82
N LEU A 308 18.45 -17.43 7.65
CA LEU A 308 17.67 -17.46 6.40
C LEU A 308 18.00 -18.75 5.65
N ASN A 309 16.97 -19.40 5.12
CA ASN A 309 17.11 -20.50 4.16
C ASN A 309 16.84 -19.97 2.75
N LEU A 310 17.91 -19.86 1.94
CA LEU A 310 17.84 -19.35 0.56
C LEU A 310 18.24 -20.42 -0.48
N LEU A 311 18.33 -21.68 -0.08
CA LEU A 311 18.78 -22.78 -0.95
C LEU A 311 17.97 -22.96 -2.23
N LYS A 312 16.68 -22.57 -2.19
CA LYS A 312 15.80 -22.64 -3.37
C LYS A 312 15.87 -21.41 -4.27
N TRP A 313 16.58 -20.36 -3.86
CA TRP A 313 16.68 -19.14 -4.64
C TRP A 313 17.63 -19.32 -5.83
N ASN A 314 17.17 -18.90 -6.98
CA ASN A 314 17.95 -18.89 -8.22
C ASN A 314 18.29 -17.44 -8.57
N THR A 315 19.59 -17.14 -8.66
CA THR A 315 20.09 -15.78 -8.91
C THR A 315 20.72 -15.60 -10.29
N VAL A 316 20.55 -16.57 -11.18
CA VAL A 316 21.21 -16.56 -12.50
C VAL A 316 20.90 -15.30 -13.32
N TYR A 317 19.71 -14.73 -13.19
CA TYR A 317 19.31 -13.51 -13.93
C TYR A 317 19.39 -12.23 -13.09
N VAL A 318 19.88 -12.33 -11.86
CA VAL A 318 19.95 -11.15 -10.98
C VAL A 318 21.12 -10.25 -11.40
N GLU A 319 20.82 -8.98 -11.58
CA GLU A 319 21.78 -7.94 -11.97
C GLU A 319 22.19 -7.05 -10.79
N GLU A 320 21.33 -6.90 -9.81
CA GLU A 320 21.50 -5.94 -8.70
C GLU A 320 21.24 -6.64 -7.35
N MET A 321 22.28 -6.66 -6.48
CA MET A 321 22.23 -7.24 -5.13
C MET A 321 22.81 -6.30 -4.07
N ARG A 322 22.95 -5.00 -4.38
CA ARG A 322 23.54 -4.06 -3.41
C ARG A 322 22.77 -4.07 -2.10
N MET A 323 23.50 -4.02 -1.00
CA MET A 323 22.95 -3.96 0.37
C MET A 323 21.99 -5.10 0.75
N MET A 324 22.05 -6.27 0.08
CA MET A 324 21.03 -7.32 0.25
C MET A 324 20.89 -7.78 1.70
N PHE A 325 22.00 -7.84 2.45
CA PHE A 325 22.07 -8.22 3.88
C PHE A 325 22.74 -7.13 4.73
N ASP A 326 22.85 -5.90 4.23
CA ASP A 326 23.48 -4.79 4.93
C ASP A 326 22.79 -4.56 6.29
N ASN A 327 23.59 -4.46 7.38
CA ASN A 327 23.12 -4.34 8.75
C ASN A 327 22.23 -5.51 9.28
N CYS A 328 22.39 -6.73 8.77
CA CYS A 328 21.81 -7.92 9.38
C CYS A 328 22.66 -8.36 10.60
N HIS A 329 22.62 -7.56 11.67
CA HIS A 329 23.53 -7.68 12.82
C HIS A 329 23.44 -9.01 13.54
N SER A 330 22.25 -9.62 13.63
CA SER A 330 21.99 -10.86 14.35
C SER A 330 22.12 -12.12 13.50
N LEU A 331 22.39 -11.99 12.20
CA LEU A 331 22.48 -13.12 11.27
C LEU A 331 23.73 -13.95 11.58
N THR A 332 23.52 -15.15 12.12
CA THR A 332 24.62 -16.04 12.55
C THR A 332 25.01 -17.07 11.50
N SER A 333 24.07 -17.43 10.63
CA SER A 333 24.27 -18.37 9.52
C SER A 333 23.48 -17.94 8.30
N LEU A 334 24.09 -18.10 7.14
CA LEU A 334 23.50 -17.79 5.86
C LEU A 334 24.03 -18.78 4.81
N ASP A 335 23.13 -19.58 4.24
CA ASP A 335 23.48 -20.48 3.16
C ASP A 335 23.01 -19.88 1.82
N ILE A 336 23.98 -19.50 1.02
CA ILE A 336 23.79 -18.96 -0.34
C ILE A 336 24.52 -19.82 -1.39
N SER A 337 24.76 -21.10 -1.10
CA SER A 337 25.45 -22.01 -2.01
C SER A 337 24.75 -22.19 -3.36
N SER A 338 23.44 -21.86 -3.42
CA SER A 338 22.65 -21.81 -4.67
C SER A 338 22.88 -20.55 -5.50
N PHE A 339 23.48 -19.49 -4.94
CA PHE A 339 23.65 -18.22 -5.63
C PHE A 339 24.71 -18.31 -6.75
N ARG A 340 24.50 -17.51 -7.77
CA ARG A 340 25.39 -17.35 -8.92
C ARG A 340 25.53 -15.85 -9.21
N SER A 341 26.75 -15.39 -9.52
CA SER A 341 27.04 -13.98 -9.75
C SER A 341 27.22 -13.57 -11.20
N TYR A 342 27.07 -14.49 -12.15
CA TYR A 342 27.41 -14.27 -13.57
C TYR A 342 26.83 -13.01 -14.21
N ASN A 343 25.64 -12.58 -13.78
CA ASN A 343 24.97 -11.38 -14.27
C ASN A 343 24.97 -10.22 -13.26
N VAL A 344 25.52 -10.42 -12.05
CA VAL A 344 25.51 -9.39 -11.01
C VAL A 344 26.49 -8.29 -11.36
N LYS A 345 25.98 -7.05 -11.42
CA LYS A 345 26.77 -5.84 -11.73
C LYS A 345 27.10 -5.03 -10.48
N ASP A 346 26.25 -5.14 -9.45
CA ASP A 346 26.37 -4.34 -8.22
C ASP A 346 26.03 -5.19 -6.98
N SER A 347 27.06 -5.41 -6.13
CA SER A 347 26.97 -6.03 -4.80
C SER A 347 27.50 -5.10 -3.70
N TYR A 348 27.48 -3.77 -3.95
CA TYR A 348 27.93 -2.77 -2.98
C TYR A 348 27.29 -3.02 -1.61
N ARG A 349 28.15 -3.13 -0.55
CA ARG A 349 27.73 -3.37 0.84
C ARG A 349 26.85 -4.62 1.05
N MET A 350 26.93 -5.64 0.22
CA MET A 350 26.01 -6.78 0.28
C MET A 350 25.96 -7.46 1.64
N PHE A 351 27.11 -7.58 2.34
CA PHE A 351 27.23 -8.16 3.70
C PHE A 351 27.81 -7.15 4.69
N PHE A 352 27.68 -5.87 4.42
CA PHE A 352 28.19 -4.82 5.29
C PHE A 352 27.56 -4.94 6.68
N ASN A 353 28.41 -4.85 7.73
CA ASN A 353 27.95 -4.82 9.13
C ASN A 353 27.13 -6.08 9.56
N CYS A 354 27.40 -7.25 8.94
CA CYS A 354 26.86 -8.55 9.39
C CYS A 354 27.69 -9.09 10.56
N LYS A 355 27.60 -8.44 11.73
CA LYS A 355 28.50 -8.61 12.88
C LYS A 355 28.53 -10.01 13.50
N SER A 356 27.44 -10.78 13.36
CA SER A 356 27.29 -12.10 13.97
C SER A 356 27.59 -13.25 13.01
N LEU A 357 27.79 -12.97 11.73
CA LEU A 357 28.03 -14.00 10.72
C LEU A 357 29.38 -14.64 10.91
N LYS A 358 29.43 -15.99 11.00
CA LYS A 358 30.63 -16.74 11.31
C LYS A 358 31.37 -17.27 10.10
N VAL A 359 30.61 -17.77 9.13
CA VAL A 359 31.13 -18.33 7.89
C VAL A 359 30.22 -17.88 6.74
N LEU A 360 30.84 -17.54 5.62
CA LEU A 360 30.16 -17.20 4.38
C LEU A 360 30.82 -17.97 3.23
N ASP A 361 30.06 -18.89 2.64
CA ASP A 361 30.53 -19.68 1.50
C ASP A 361 30.10 -19.02 0.19
N LEU A 362 31.08 -18.50 -0.55
CA LEU A 362 30.97 -17.88 -1.86
C LEU A 362 31.59 -18.75 -2.96
N SER A 363 31.82 -20.04 -2.70
CA SER A 363 32.49 -20.95 -3.68
C SER A 363 31.79 -21.02 -5.05
N ASN A 364 30.52 -20.73 -5.10
CA ASN A 364 29.69 -20.66 -6.33
C ASN A 364 29.34 -19.23 -6.77
N PHE A 365 29.93 -18.21 -6.12
CA PHE A 365 29.61 -16.81 -6.33
C PHE A 365 30.89 -15.99 -6.55
N PRO A 366 31.57 -16.14 -7.71
CA PRO A 366 32.81 -15.41 -7.98
C PRO A 366 32.56 -13.90 -7.95
N ILE A 367 33.27 -13.21 -7.05
CA ILE A 367 33.13 -11.76 -6.84
C ILE A 367 34.04 -10.94 -7.77
N SER A 368 35.11 -11.54 -8.30
CA SER A 368 36.05 -10.90 -9.23
C SER A 368 35.34 -10.33 -10.46
N MET A 369 34.27 -10.98 -10.92
CA MET A 369 33.48 -10.56 -12.08
C MET A 369 32.53 -9.38 -11.80
N ILE A 370 32.31 -9.00 -10.54
CA ILE A 370 31.35 -7.96 -10.16
C ILE A 370 32.01 -6.59 -10.23
N ARG A 371 31.44 -5.68 -11.03
CA ARG A 371 32.01 -4.33 -11.26
C ARG A 371 32.02 -3.47 -10.01
N ARG A 372 30.93 -3.50 -9.22
CA ARG A 372 30.77 -2.69 -8.01
C ARG A 372 30.59 -3.60 -6.80
N ARG A 373 31.69 -3.82 -6.06
CA ARG A 373 31.74 -4.67 -4.87
C ARG A 373 32.31 -3.97 -3.64
N ASP A 374 32.42 -2.63 -3.69
CA ASP A 374 33.00 -1.85 -2.62
C ASP A 374 32.29 -2.08 -1.30
N LYS A 375 33.06 -2.16 -0.20
CA LYS A 375 32.56 -2.33 1.15
C LYS A 375 31.70 -3.58 1.36
N MET A 376 31.79 -4.58 0.47
CA MET A 376 30.95 -5.77 0.50
C MET A 376 31.01 -6.49 1.84
N PHE A 377 32.17 -6.54 2.50
CA PHE A 377 32.42 -7.28 3.73
C PHE A 377 32.85 -6.39 4.90
N ASN A 378 32.79 -5.07 4.79
CA ASN A 378 33.19 -4.19 5.89
C ASN A 378 32.35 -4.50 7.13
N ASP A 379 33.01 -4.60 8.31
CA ASP A 379 32.40 -4.95 9.58
C ASP A 379 31.67 -6.30 9.59
N CYS A 380 32.06 -7.24 8.71
CA CYS A 380 31.58 -8.62 8.66
C CYS A 380 32.75 -9.55 9.05
N PRO A 381 32.75 -10.13 10.26
CA PRO A 381 33.85 -10.96 10.77
C PRO A 381 33.86 -12.39 10.22
N ALA A 382 32.94 -12.72 9.30
CA ALA A 382 32.78 -14.07 8.76
C ALA A 382 34.07 -14.58 8.10
N LYS A 383 34.41 -15.86 8.34
CA LYS A 383 35.39 -16.55 7.50
C LYS A 383 34.77 -16.74 6.12
N ILE A 384 35.34 -16.12 5.09
CA ILE A 384 34.89 -16.20 3.72
C ILE A 384 35.58 -17.37 3.01
N ILE A 385 34.79 -18.21 2.37
CA ILE A 385 35.27 -19.25 1.45
C ILE A 385 35.02 -18.71 0.04
N PHE A 386 36.08 -18.28 -0.64
CA PHE A 386 36.00 -17.71 -1.98
C PHE A 386 35.84 -18.78 -3.05
N SER A 387 35.38 -18.39 -4.20
CA SER A 387 35.36 -19.21 -5.40
C SER A 387 36.80 -19.48 -5.87
N PRO A 388 37.06 -20.62 -6.55
CA PRO A 388 38.38 -20.85 -7.16
C PRO A 388 38.80 -19.72 -8.10
N GLU A 389 37.87 -19.09 -8.80
CA GLU A 389 38.10 -17.97 -9.72
C GLU A 389 38.56 -16.68 -9.02
N ASP A 390 38.29 -16.53 -7.71
CA ASP A 390 38.71 -15.38 -6.90
C ASP A 390 40.06 -15.60 -6.20
N ASN A 391 40.62 -16.85 -6.22
CA ASN A 391 41.87 -17.18 -5.56
C ASN A 391 43.10 -17.04 -6.49
N GLU A 392 42.90 -16.68 -7.75
CA GLU A 392 43.97 -16.53 -8.74
C GLU A 392 44.51 -15.08 -8.84
N GLU A 393 43.98 -14.14 -8.04
CA GLU A 393 44.48 -12.76 -7.85
C GLU A 393 45.18 -12.60 -6.49
#